data_f22d10ec98eab5727e5586c39c002ebd
#
_entry.id   f22d10ec98eab5727e5586c39c002ebd
#
_cell.length_a   1.000
_cell.length_b   1.000
_cell.length_c   1.000
_cell.angle_alpha   90.00
_cell.angle_beta   90.00
_cell.angle_gamma   90.00
#
_symmetry.space_group_name_H-M   'P 1'
#
loop_
_entity.id
_entity.type
_entity.pdbx_description
1 polymer ?
#
loop_
_entity_poly.entity_id
_entity_poly.type
_entity_poly.pdbx_seq_one_letter_code
_entity_poly.pdbx_strand_id
1 'polypeptide(L)'
;MAPEVGAEDGSKYDRKDEAYFGYYSMLTHQAQMLQDSVRTSAYQMSIMHHAATHFQNKVVMDVGAGTGILSLFALQAGARLVHAVEASNMAEYLRHIVQSAARGEGAPNAWSQNRLSVVHARVEDVTPQLLLENAPVSATDEDAQVDTIVSECLGVLLVHERMCETFIEARDRFLRPGGSMFPRIGTLCFSLLNDVRLWQEVRARGDWWSTSNFYGVDLTPFAEAAHAEAFASPVVGCFSPVHVVGAAADGANVDSVVCRYSIDFGTIQMDQLQAFDVPLAFDCIDEPVIVHGLGAWFDLSFLQSDDDLDVPGALQNAMTTSPFAPATHWAQVRLLLEEPLALNRGQRVLGSLHFCINEHRSYNIQADLYVPQAGLTEPLYRRTALWKLDKQTYSWETL
;
A
#
# COMPACT_ATOMS: atom_id res chain seq x y z
N MET A 1 -22.07 34.72 8.67
CA MET A 1 -22.84 33.47 8.74
C MET A 1 -21.93 32.41 8.16
N ALA A 2 -21.37 31.56 8.99
CA ALA A 2 -20.58 30.39 8.58
C ALA A 2 -21.56 29.33 8.03
N PRO A 3 -21.20 28.56 6.98
CA PRO A 3 -22.04 27.46 6.55
C PRO A 3 -22.05 26.35 7.63
N GLU A 4 -23.24 25.90 7.98
CA GLU A 4 -23.44 24.71 8.80
C GLU A 4 -22.83 23.51 8.08
N VAL A 5 -21.92 22.82 8.78
CA VAL A 5 -21.43 21.51 8.38
C VAL A 5 -22.61 20.54 8.54
N GLY A 6 -23.19 20.13 7.42
CA GLY A 6 -24.27 19.15 7.42
C GLY A 6 -23.77 17.82 8.00
N ALA A 7 -24.54 17.22 8.89
CA ALA A 7 -24.30 15.89 9.40
C ALA A 7 -24.20 14.90 8.23
N GLU A 8 -23.03 14.28 8.04
CA GLU A 8 -22.82 13.28 7.00
C GLU A 8 -23.69 12.05 7.29
N ASP A 9 -24.43 11.62 6.28
CA ASP A 9 -25.35 10.49 6.30
C ASP A 9 -24.57 9.18 6.47
N GLY A 10 -24.56 8.61 7.67
CA GLY A 10 -23.89 7.33 7.98
C GLY A 10 -24.24 6.19 7.02
N SER A 11 -25.41 6.25 6.36
CA SER A 11 -25.85 5.25 5.37
C SER A 11 -24.99 5.18 4.10
N LYS A 12 -24.23 6.23 3.78
CA LYS A 12 -23.37 6.29 2.58
C LYS A 12 -22.02 5.60 2.81
N TYR A 13 -21.50 5.65 4.02
CA TYR A 13 -20.29 4.91 4.42
C TYR A 13 -20.58 3.41 4.51
N ASP A 14 -21.67 3.01 5.11
CA ASP A 14 -22.06 1.60 5.24
C ASP A 14 -22.16 0.89 3.88
N ARG A 15 -22.76 1.52 2.86
CA ARG A 15 -22.86 0.94 1.51
C ARG A 15 -21.53 0.79 0.76
N LYS A 16 -20.58 1.71 0.98
CA LYS A 16 -19.24 1.61 0.39
C LYS A 16 -18.43 0.50 1.06
N ASP A 17 -18.55 0.38 2.36
CA ASP A 17 -17.92 -0.67 3.14
C ASP A 17 -18.49 -2.06 2.80
N GLU A 18 -19.81 -2.19 2.61
CA GLU A 18 -20.43 -3.44 2.14
C GLU A 18 -19.88 -3.88 0.78
N ALA A 19 -19.76 -2.96 -0.18
CA ALA A 19 -19.19 -3.27 -1.49
C ALA A 19 -17.70 -3.67 -1.40
N TYR A 20 -16.93 -2.99 -0.58
CA TYR A 20 -15.53 -3.27 -0.31
C TYR A 20 -15.35 -4.66 0.31
N PHE A 21 -16.01 -4.95 1.42
CA PHE A 21 -15.92 -6.26 2.08
C PHE A 21 -16.55 -7.37 1.23
N GLY A 22 -17.57 -7.06 0.42
CA GLY A 22 -18.14 -7.98 -0.56
C GLY A 22 -17.12 -8.44 -1.61
N TYR A 23 -16.29 -7.52 -2.11
CA TYR A 23 -15.20 -7.83 -3.05
C TYR A 23 -14.15 -8.74 -2.42
N TYR A 24 -13.71 -8.45 -1.20
CA TYR A 24 -12.74 -9.26 -0.46
C TYR A 24 -13.29 -10.62 0.01
N SER A 25 -14.61 -10.82 0.00
CA SER A 25 -15.23 -12.11 0.31
C SER A 25 -15.14 -13.13 -0.85
N MET A 26 -14.70 -12.71 -2.04
CA MET A 26 -14.66 -13.61 -3.21
C MET A 26 -13.40 -14.48 -3.20
N LEU A 27 -13.57 -15.81 -3.19
CA LEU A 27 -12.47 -16.77 -3.23
C LEU A 27 -11.55 -16.59 -4.46
N THR A 28 -12.11 -16.16 -5.61
CA THR A 28 -11.31 -15.87 -6.80
C THR A 28 -10.33 -14.73 -6.56
N HIS A 29 -10.76 -13.67 -5.87
CA HIS A 29 -9.90 -12.55 -5.52
C HIS A 29 -8.85 -12.97 -4.49
N GLN A 30 -9.26 -13.70 -3.46
CA GLN A 30 -8.34 -14.28 -2.46
C GLN A 30 -7.29 -15.18 -3.12
N ALA A 31 -7.68 -15.98 -4.13
CA ALA A 31 -6.74 -16.83 -4.87
C ALA A 31 -5.70 -16.01 -5.64
N GLN A 32 -6.06 -14.88 -6.23
CA GLN A 32 -5.12 -13.99 -6.92
C GLN A 32 -4.05 -13.46 -5.97
N MET A 33 -4.45 -13.01 -4.77
CA MET A 33 -3.51 -12.56 -3.73
C MET A 33 -2.61 -13.69 -3.25
N LEU A 34 -3.14 -14.89 -3.02
CA LEU A 34 -2.33 -16.06 -2.60
C LEU A 34 -1.34 -16.51 -3.67
N GLN A 35 -1.72 -16.39 -4.95
CA GLN A 35 -0.88 -16.77 -6.10
C GLN A 35 0.23 -15.75 -6.38
N ASP A 36 0.17 -14.54 -5.83
CA ASP A 36 1.31 -13.64 -5.81
C ASP A 36 2.41 -14.25 -4.90
N SER A 37 3.33 -14.96 -5.55
CA SER A 37 4.39 -15.68 -4.86
C SER A 37 5.41 -14.74 -4.20
N VAL A 38 5.63 -13.54 -4.76
CA VAL A 38 6.52 -12.53 -4.17
C VAL A 38 5.94 -12.07 -2.83
N ARG A 39 4.68 -11.67 -2.81
CA ARG A 39 3.95 -11.27 -1.62
C ARG A 39 3.92 -12.40 -0.59
N THR A 40 3.36 -13.55 -0.97
CA THR A 40 3.09 -14.65 -0.05
C THR A 40 4.37 -15.23 0.55
N SER A 41 5.44 -15.40 -0.27
CA SER A 41 6.72 -15.91 0.25
C SER A 41 7.44 -14.88 1.13
N ALA A 42 7.36 -13.58 0.82
CA ALA A 42 7.97 -12.54 1.65
C ALA A 42 7.40 -12.56 3.08
N TYR A 43 6.07 -12.62 3.22
CA TYR A 43 5.43 -12.76 4.52
C TYR A 43 5.79 -14.08 5.22
N GLN A 44 5.71 -15.20 4.52
CA GLN A 44 6.08 -16.50 5.08
C GLN A 44 7.51 -16.51 5.59
N MET A 45 8.47 -16.11 4.76
CA MET A 45 9.88 -16.09 5.10
C MET A 45 10.16 -15.16 6.28
N SER A 46 9.55 -13.98 6.31
CA SER A 46 9.72 -13.03 7.42
C SER A 46 9.17 -13.57 8.73
N ILE A 47 7.97 -14.16 8.74
CA ILE A 47 7.36 -14.76 9.92
C ILE A 47 8.22 -15.92 10.44
N MET A 48 8.67 -16.82 9.53
CA MET A 48 9.50 -17.96 9.91
C MET A 48 10.88 -17.53 10.40
N HIS A 49 11.46 -16.51 9.80
CA HIS A 49 12.77 -15.99 10.17
C HIS A 49 12.77 -15.40 11.57
N HIS A 50 11.72 -14.69 11.93
CA HIS A 50 11.52 -14.08 13.24
C HIS A 50 10.80 -15.02 14.24
N ALA A 51 10.67 -16.31 13.92
CA ALA A 51 9.91 -17.27 14.74
C ALA A 51 10.34 -17.26 16.21
N ALA A 52 11.63 -17.37 16.48
CA ALA A 52 12.16 -17.50 17.84
C ALA A 52 11.96 -16.23 18.70
N THR A 53 11.99 -15.05 18.09
CA THR A 53 11.96 -13.77 18.80
C THR A 53 10.57 -13.16 18.91
N HIS A 54 9.75 -13.27 17.84
CA HIS A 54 8.50 -12.53 17.75
C HIS A 54 7.24 -13.41 17.65
N PHE A 55 7.37 -14.74 17.48
CA PHE A 55 6.21 -15.62 17.31
C PHE A 55 6.16 -16.77 18.32
N GLN A 56 7.29 -17.41 18.61
CA GLN A 56 7.30 -18.62 19.47
C GLN A 56 6.76 -18.32 20.88
N ASN A 57 5.72 -19.07 21.28
CA ASN A 57 4.98 -18.90 22.53
C ASN A 57 4.28 -17.53 22.70
N LYS A 58 4.11 -16.75 21.64
CA LYS A 58 3.47 -15.44 21.63
C LYS A 58 1.99 -15.53 21.31
N VAL A 59 1.25 -14.50 21.71
CA VAL A 59 -0.10 -14.20 21.23
C VAL A 59 0.01 -13.26 20.04
N VAL A 60 -0.59 -13.62 18.93
CA VAL A 60 -0.52 -12.89 17.67
C VAL A 60 -1.91 -12.43 17.26
N MET A 61 -2.05 -11.25 16.70
CA MET A 61 -3.26 -10.79 16.01
C MET A 61 -2.95 -10.69 14.51
N ASP A 62 -3.81 -11.28 13.69
CA ASP A 62 -3.82 -11.14 12.23
C ASP A 62 -4.97 -10.22 11.85
N VAL A 63 -4.65 -9.02 11.35
CA VAL A 63 -5.62 -7.97 11.03
C VAL A 63 -5.95 -8.01 9.55
N GLY A 64 -7.24 -8.23 9.23
CA GLY A 64 -7.69 -8.51 7.87
C GLY A 64 -7.24 -9.91 7.43
N ALA A 65 -7.55 -10.93 8.24
CA ALA A 65 -6.98 -12.26 8.09
C ALA A 65 -7.32 -12.97 6.76
N GLY A 66 -8.42 -12.57 6.09
CA GLY A 66 -8.84 -13.14 4.81
C GLY A 66 -8.94 -14.66 4.88
N THR A 67 -8.12 -15.36 4.10
CA THR A 67 -8.03 -16.84 4.12
C THR A 67 -7.36 -17.39 5.35
N GLY A 68 -6.75 -16.55 6.20
CA GLY A 68 -5.98 -16.95 7.37
C GLY A 68 -4.57 -17.45 7.07
N ILE A 69 -4.03 -17.19 5.89
CA ILE A 69 -2.70 -17.68 5.52
C ILE A 69 -1.60 -17.15 6.45
N LEU A 70 -1.67 -15.86 6.84
CA LEU A 70 -0.71 -15.25 7.76
C LEU A 70 -0.90 -15.81 9.18
N SER A 71 -2.15 -15.97 9.62
CA SER A 71 -2.47 -16.66 10.87
C SER A 71 -1.84 -18.06 10.94
N LEU A 72 -1.94 -18.83 9.86
CA LEU A 72 -1.37 -20.19 9.78
C LEU A 72 0.17 -20.14 9.78
N PHE A 73 0.79 -19.18 9.09
CA PHE A 73 2.24 -18.99 9.15
C PHE A 73 2.71 -18.63 10.57
N ALA A 74 1.99 -17.76 11.27
CA ALA A 74 2.28 -17.41 12.66
C ALA A 74 2.21 -18.65 13.59
N LEU A 75 1.21 -19.53 13.39
CA LEU A 75 1.09 -20.78 14.12
C LEU A 75 2.21 -21.76 13.80
N GLN A 76 2.65 -21.85 12.54
CA GLN A 76 3.81 -22.65 12.12
C GLN A 76 5.11 -22.12 12.75
N ALA A 77 5.24 -20.79 12.90
CA ALA A 77 6.34 -20.15 13.59
C ALA A 77 6.31 -20.33 15.12
N GLY A 78 5.31 -21.05 15.65
CA GLY A 78 5.21 -21.41 17.06
C GLY A 78 4.36 -20.48 17.91
N ALA A 79 3.55 -19.58 17.32
CA ALA A 79 2.61 -18.77 18.09
C ALA A 79 1.71 -19.65 18.97
N ARG A 80 1.52 -19.27 20.23
CA ARG A 80 0.67 -20.00 21.18
C ARG A 80 -0.80 -19.85 20.85
N LEU A 81 -1.20 -18.64 20.46
CA LEU A 81 -2.54 -18.29 20.08
C LEU A 81 -2.48 -17.24 18.97
N VAL A 82 -3.39 -17.35 17.99
CA VAL A 82 -3.59 -16.33 16.96
C VAL A 82 -5.05 -15.89 16.98
N HIS A 83 -5.28 -14.59 17.12
CA HIS A 83 -6.57 -13.96 16.92
C HIS A 83 -6.64 -13.47 15.46
N ALA A 84 -7.35 -14.18 14.61
CA ALA A 84 -7.62 -13.81 13.23
C ALA A 84 -8.86 -12.91 13.17
N VAL A 85 -8.66 -11.63 12.97
CA VAL A 85 -9.73 -10.62 12.88
C VAL A 85 -10.03 -10.37 11.40
N GLU A 86 -11.27 -10.63 10.99
CA GLU A 86 -11.71 -10.50 9.60
C GLU A 86 -13.11 -9.89 9.54
N ALA A 87 -13.25 -8.78 8.78
CA ALA A 87 -14.52 -8.05 8.69
C ALA A 87 -15.45 -8.64 7.62
N SER A 88 -14.90 -9.29 6.61
CA SER A 88 -15.65 -9.86 5.50
C SER A 88 -16.17 -11.27 5.81
N ASN A 89 -17.04 -11.78 4.93
CA ASN A 89 -17.52 -13.16 5.03
C ASN A 89 -16.41 -14.23 4.85
N MET A 90 -15.17 -13.84 4.55
CA MET A 90 -14.03 -14.75 4.61
C MET A 90 -13.84 -15.37 6.01
N ALA A 91 -14.27 -14.69 7.06
CA ALA A 91 -14.27 -15.25 8.41
C ALA A 91 -15.00 -16.62 8.50
N GLU A 92 -16.07 -16.81 7.73
CA GLU A 92 -16.80 -18.10 7.70
C GLU A 92 -15.94 -19.22 7.08
N TYR A 93 -15.23 -18.91 5.98
CA TYR A 93 -14.30 -19.87 5.37
C TYR A 93 -13.15 -20.21 6.30
N LEU A 94 -12.61 -19.21 7.01
CA LEU A 94 -11.54 -19.44 7.99
C LEU A 94 -12.03 -20.30 9.16
N ARG A 95 -13.27 -20.16 9.62
CA ARG A 95 -13.88 -21.05 10.61
C ARG A 95 -13.96 -22.49 10.14
N HIS A 96 -14.12 -22.74 8.85
CA HIS A 96 -14.06 -24.11 8.29
C HIS A 96 -12.66 -24.74 8.44
N ILE A 97 -11.58 -23.94 8.37
CA ILE A 97 -10.22 -24.41 8.66
C ILE A 97 -10.12 -24.85 10.12
N VAL A 98 -10.60 -24.02 11.06
CA VAL A 98 -10.61 -24.33 12.50
C VAL A 98 -11.40 -25.61 12.79
N GLN A 99 -12.62 -25.72 12.22
CA GLN A 99 -13.47 -26.90 12.36
C GLN A 99 -12.86 -28.16 11.77
N SER A 100 -12.17 -28.02 10.62
CA SER A 100 -11.43 -29.11 9.98
C SER A 100 -10.29 -29.62 10.88
N ALA A 101 -9.51 -28.71 11.43
CA ALA A 101 -8.41 -29.03 12.34
C ALA A 101 -8.91 -29.76 13.61
N ALA A 102 -10.10 -29.42 14.11
CA ALA A 102 -10.69 -29.99 15.30
C ALA A 102 -11.16 -31.46 15.14
N ARG A 103 -11.15 -32.03 13.92
CA ARG A 103 -11.52 -33.43 13.68
C ARG A 103 -10.49 -34.44 14.21
N GLY A 104 -9.33 -33.96 14.68
CA GLY A 104 -8.33 -34.75 15.35
C GLY A 104 -7.11 -35.11 14.50
N GLU A 105 -6.33 -36.04 14.98
CA GLU A 105 -5.07 -36.47 14.34
C GLU A 105 -5.30 -36.97 12.91
N GLY A 106 -4.46 -36.50 11.99
CA GLY A 106 -4.60 -36.77 10.54
C GLY A 106 -5.57 -35.87 9.78
N ALA A 107 -6.32 -35.00 10.46
CA ALA A 107 -7.14 -34.01 9.78
C ALA A 107 -6.30 -32.88 9.16
N PRO A 108 -6.78 -32.27 8.07
CA PRO A 108 -6.11 -31.08 7.52
C PRO A 108 -5.90 -30.01 8.59
N ASN A 109 -4.67 -29.47 8.67
CA ASN A 109 -4.29 -28.44 9.64
C ASN A 109 -4.48 -28.82 11.14
N ALA A 110 -4.55 -30.11 11.51
CA ALA A 110 -4.72 -30.58 12.90
C ALA A 110 -3.72 -29.93 13.88
N TRP A 111 -2.53 -29.56 13.41
CA TRP A 111 -1.49 -28.87 14.16
C TRP A 111 -1.91 -27.46 14.64
N SER A 112 -2.92 -26.87 14.03
CA SER A 112 -3.46 -25.54 14.43
C SER A 112 -4.59 -25.64 15.48
N GLN A 113 -5.01 -26.87 15.84
CA GLN A 113 -6.11 -27.11 16.76
C GLN A 113 -5.93 -26.38 18.10
N ASN A 114 -6.98 -25.72 18.58
CA ASN A 114 -7.02 -24.97 19.83
C ASN A 114 -5.98 -23.82 19.92
N ARG A 115 -5.54 -23.29 18.76
CA ARG A 115 -4.56 -22.20 18.72
C ARG A 115 -5.00 -21.05 17.80
N LEU A 116 -6.09 -21.20 17.07
CA LEU A 116 -6.64 -20.19 16.16
C LEU A 116 -8.03 -19.77 16.61
N SER A 117 -8.20 -18.49 16.89
CA SER A 117 -9.44 -17.81 17.18
C SER A 117 -9.87 -16.99 15.96
N VAL A 118 -11.13 -17.07 15.54
CA VAL A 118 -11.65 -16.31 14.39
C VAL A 118 -12.70 -15.32 14.86
N VAL A 119 -12.37 -14.05 14.77
CA VAL A 119 -13.22 -12.93 15.15
C VAL A 119 -13.79 -12.28 13.90
N HIS A 120 -15.09 -12.47 13.65
CA HIS A 120 -15.77 -11.86 12.52
C HIS A 120 -16.28 -10.47 12.93
N ALA A 121 -15.42 -9.49 12.79
CA ALA A 121 -15.68 -8.09 13.11
C ALA A 121 -14.68 -7.15 12.42
N ARG A 122 -15.03 -5.89 12.29
CA ARG A 122 -14.06 -4.84 12.01
C ARG A 122 -13.19 -4.62 13.25
N VAL A 123 -11.92 -4.28 13.07
CA VAL A 123 -10.99 -4.05 14.19
C VAL A 123 -11.53 -2.96 15.13
N GLU A 124 -12.13 -1.94 14.58
CA GLU A 124 -12.73 -0.82 15.32
C GLU A 124 -13.83 -1.28 16.29
N ASP A 125 -14.50 -2.38 15.98
CA ASP A 125 -15.60 -2.96 16.77
C ASP A 125 -15.13 -4.09 17.72
N VAL A 126 -13.88 -4.54 17.60
CA VAL A 126 -13.32 -5.59 18.45
C VAL A 126 -13.13 -5.07 19.88
N THR A 127 -13.53 -5.86 20.85
CA THR A 127 -13.27 -5.61 22.27
C THR A 127 -12.42 -6.74 22.86
N PRO A 128 -11.71 -6.50 23.98
CA PRO A 128 -11.00 -7.57 24.69
C PRO A 128 -11.88 -8.78 24.99
N GLN A 129 -13.13 -8.53 25.40
CA GLN A 129 -14.11 -9.57 25.66
C GLN A 129 -14.44 -10.38 24.39
N LEU A 130 -14.64 -9.72 23.24
CA LEU A 130 -14.94 -10.40 21.98
C LEU A 130 -13.79 -11.30 21.52
N LEU A 131 -12.52 -10.89 21.75
CA LEU A 131 -11.36 -11.73 21.49
C LEU A 131 -11.40 -13.01 22.31
N LEU A 132 -11.67 -12.90 23.61
CA LEU A 132 -11.69 -14.03 24.54
C LEU A 132 -12.89 -14.97 24.31
N GLU A 133 -14.06 -14.45 23.98
CA GLU A 133 -15.25 -15.25 23.66
C GLU A 133 -15.04 -16.17 22.44
N ASN A 134 -14.21 -15.76 21.50
CA ASN A 134 -13.86 -16.54 20.31
C ASN A 134 -12.58 -17.38 20.49
N ALA A 135 -11.86 -17.19 21.59
CA ALA A 135 -10.61 -17.87 21.86
C ALA A 135 -10.87 -19.30 22.42
N PRO A 136 -9.86 -20.19 22.30
CA PRO A 136 -9.91 -21.49 22.96
C PRO A 136 -10.09 -21.36 24.49
N VAL A 137 -10.72 -22.36 25.11
CA VAL A 137 -10.98 -22.41 26.57
C VAL A 137 -9.72 -22.23 27.44
N SER A 138 -8.55 -22.51 26.87
CA SER A 138 -7.25 -22.31 27.55
C SER A 138 -6.76 -20.84 27.55
N ALA A 139 -7.43 -19.93 26.83
CA ALA A 139 -7.08 -18.53 26.83
C ALA A 139 -7.40 -17.85 28.17
N THR A 140 -6.62 -16.87 28.54
CA THR A 140 -6.75 -16.06 29.75
C THR A 140 -7.05 -14.61 29.41
N ASP A 141 -7.44 -13.82 30.40
CA ASP A 141 -7.72 -12.38 30.19
C ASP A 141 -6.50 -11.62 29.64
N GLU A 142 -5.29 -12.07 29.92
CA GLU A 142 -4.07 -11.48 29.39
C GLU A 142 -3.92 -11.70 27.88
N ASP A 143 -4.61 -12.69 27.32
CA ASP A 143 -4.55 -13.02 25.88
C ASP A 143 -5.41 -12.10 25.01
N ALA A 144 -6.14 -11.18 25.62
CA ALA A 144 -6.81 -10.06 24.94
C ALA A 144 -5.82 -8.98 24.48
N GLN A 145 -4.59 -8.99 25.00
CA GLN A 145 -3.47 -8.20 24.49
C GLN A 145 -2.47 -9.11 23.79
N VAL A 146 -1.88 -8.62 22.70
CA VAL A 146 -1.04 -9.43 21.83
C VAL A 146 0.43 -8.96 21.84
N ASP A 147 1.32 -9.89 21.61
CA ASP A 147 2.76 -9.63 21.55
C ASP A 147 3.19 -9.18 20.15
N THR A 148 2.46 -9.63 19.12
CA THR A 148 2.77 -9.37 17.72
C THR A 148 1.49 -9.13 16.93
N ILE A 149 1.50 -8.15 16.03
CA ILE A 149 0.45 -7.96 15.04
C ILE A 149 1.02 -8.21 13.65
N VAL A 150 0.35 -9.05 12.87
CA VAL A 150 0.63 -9.24 11.45
C VAL A 150 -0.55 -8.72 10.64
N SER A 151 -0.29 -8.14 9.50
CA SER A 151 -1.34 -7.72 8.55
C SER A 151 -0.79 -7.58 7.16
N GLU A 152 -1.60 -7.89 6.18
CA GLU A 152 -1.38 -7.41 4.82
C GLU A 152 -2.48 -6.37 4.52
N CYS A 153 -2.21 -5.14 4.93
CA CYS A 153 -3.11 -3.99 4.92
C CYS A 153 -2.76 -2.98 3.82
N LEU A 154 -2.22 -3.45 2.69
CA LEU A 154 -1.54 -2.61 1.73
C LEU A 154 -2.37 -2.48 0.46
N GLY A 155 -2.64 -1.25 0.07
CA GLY A 155 -3.23 -0.94 -1.22
C GLY A 155 -2.20 -0.55 -2.28
N VAL A 156 -2.69 -0.16 -3.44
CA VAL A 156 -1.86 0.44 -4.49
C VAL A 156 -1.09 1.63 -3.90
N LEU A 157 0.19 1.72 -4.23
CA LEU A 157 1.10 2.72 -3.66
C LEU A 157 1.05 2.73 -2.12
N LEU A 158 1.03 1.55 -1.49
CA LEU A 158 1.01 1.31 -0.05
C LEU A 158 -0.28 1.76 0.66
N VAL A 159 -0.72 2.98 0.45
CA VAL A 159 -1.71 3.70 1.30
C VAL A 159 -3.13 3.71 0.73
N HIS A 160 -3.34 3.32 -0.53
CA HIS A 160 -4.70 3.20 -1.09
C HIS A 160 -5.56 2.24 -0.25
N GLU A 161 -6.88 2.43 -0.24
CA GLU A 161 -7.85 1.69 0.57
C GLU A 161 -7.82 2.02 2.08
N ARG A 162 -6.79 2.73 2.58
CA ARG A 162 -6.65 3.20 3.96
C ARG A 162 -6.66 2.08 5.02
N MET A 163 -6.29 0.86 4.63
CA MET A 163 -6.20 -0.27 5.57
C MET A 163 -5.03 -0.14 6.56
N CYS A 164 -4.02 0.67 6.23
CA CYS A 164 -2.94 0.98 7.17
C CYS A 164 -3.46 1.67 8.44
N GLU A 165 -4.58 2.43 8.37
CA GLU A 165 -5.22 3.05 9.54
C GLU A 165 -5.78 1.99 10.48
N THR A 166 -6.46 0.96 9.96
CA THR A 166 -6.94 -0.18 10.74
C THR A 166 -5.79 -0.95 11.42
N PHE A 167 -4.63 -1.05 10.75
CA PHE A 167 -3.44 -1.69 11.32
C PHE A 167 -2.86 -0.90 12.51
N ILE A 168 -2.85 0.44 12.42
CA ILE A 168 -2.44 1.33 13.51
C ILE A 168 -3.49 1.30 14.65
N GLU A 169 -4.77 1.29 14.33
CA GLU A 169 -5.85 1.15 15.32
C GLU A 169 -5.68 -0.15 16.13
N ALA A 170 -5.39 -1.27 15.47
CA ALA A 170 -5.11 -2.53 16.15
C ALA A 170 -3.91 -2.43 17.08
N ARG A 171 -2.81 -1.79 16.63
CA ARG A 171 -1.62 -1.53 17.45
C ARG A 171 -1.97 -0.78 18.72
N ASP A 172 -2.63 0.35 18.58
CA ASP A 172 -2.89 1.27 19.69
C ASP A 172 -3.80 0.66 20.75
N ARG A 173 -4.67 -0.29 20.35
CA ARG A 173 -5.64 -0.93 21.26
C ARG A 173 -5.17 -2.25 21.85
N PHE A 174 -4.43 -3.05 21.09
CA PHE A 174 -4.20 -4.44 21.45
C PHE A 174 -2.72 -4.83 21.60
N LEU A 175 -1.79 -4.07 21.00
CA LEU A 175 -0.37 -4.42 21.08
C LEU A 175 0.20 -4.07 22.46
N ARG A 176 0.87 -5.03 23.08
CA ARG A 176 1.62 -4.80 24.33
C ARG A 176 2.76 -3.82 24.13
N PRO A 177 3.13 -3.05 25.15
CA PRO A 177 4.35 -2.23 25.09
C PRO A 177 5.57 -3.08 24.70
N GLY A 178 6.32 -2.64 23.68
CA GLY A 178 7.44 -3.39 23.12
C GLY A 178 7.06 -4.55 22.21
N GLY A 179 5.79 -4.68 21.87
CA GLY A 179 5.32 -5.66 20.88
C GLY A 179 5.74 -5.31 19.45
N SER A 180 5.54 -6.25 18.53
CA SER A 180 6.08 -6.20 17.17
C SER A 180 4.99 -6.07 16.11
N MET A 181 5.32 -5.36 15.02
CA MET A 181 4.45 -5.13 13.87
C MET A 181 5.05 -5.79 12.61
N PHE A 182 4.27 -6.57 11.86
CA PHE A 182 4.67 -7.21 10.61
C PHE A 182 3.69 -6.84 9.48
N PRO A 183 4.09 -5.97 8.50
CA PRO A 183 5.39 -5.32 8.37
C PRO A 183 5.64 -4.25 9.43
N ARG A 184 6.91 -3.88 9.63
CA ARG A 184 7.30 -2.78 10.53
C ARG A 184 7.34 -1.45 9.79
N ILE A 185 7.95 -1.42 8.59
CA ILE A 185 8.14 -0.22 7.81
C ILE A 185 7.59 -0.43 6.39
N GLY A 186 6.79 0.51 5.93
CA GLY A 186 6.44 0.70 4.54
C GLY A 186 7.16 1.92 3.96
N THR A 187 7.83 1.78 2.82
CA THR A 187 8.57 2.88 2.19
C THR A 187 8.01 3.19 0.83
N LEU A 188 7.50 4.40 0.65
CA LEU A 188 7.13 4.96 -0.65
C LEU A 188 8.38 5.35 -1.41
N CYS A 189 8.48 4.94 -2.66
CA CYS A 189 9.60 5.17 -3.56
C CYS A 189 9.14 5.96 -4.78
N PHE A 190 9.87 7.01 -5.15
CA PHE A 190 9.55 7.88 -6.28
C PHE A 190 10.79 8.10 -7.14
N SER A 191 10.62 8.02 -8.46
CA SER A 191 11.64 8.34 -9.45
C SER A 191 11.10 9.31 -10.50
N LEU A 192 11.99 10.01 -11.21
CA LEU A 192 11.61 10.72 -12.42
C LEU A 192 11.30 9.68 -13.52
N LEU A 193 10.22 9.92 -14.28
CA LEU A 193 9.70 9.01 -15.29
C LEU A 193 9.81 9.62 -16.70
N ASN A 194 10.41 8.86 -17.64
CA ASN A 194 10.36 9.14 -19.06
C ASN A 194 9.53 8.06 -19.76
N ASP A 195 8.26 8.33 -20.02
CA ASP A 195 7.32 7.45 -20.72
C ASP A 195 6.48 8.28 -21.69
N VAL A 196 7.07 8.58 -22.83
CA VAL A 196 6.42 9.41 -23.86
C VAL A 196 5.20 8.72 -24.45
N ARG A 197 5.21 7.40 -24.57
CA ARG A 197 4.11 6.65 -25.16
C ARG A 197 2.86 6.75 -24.28
N LEU A 198 2.98 6.41 -23.00
CA LEU A 198 1.88 6.51 -22.08
C LEU A 198 1.37 7.94 -21.93
N TRP A 199 2.30 8.92 -21.87
CA TRP A 199 1.92 10.33 -21.81
C TRP A 199 1.08 10.76 -23.00
N GLN A 200 1.47 10.34 -24.23
CA GLN A 200 0.70 10.61 -25.45
C GLN A 200 -0.68 9.93 -25.44
N GLU A 201 -0.76 8.69 -24.93
CA GLU A 201 -2.03 7.96 -24.80
C GLU A 201 -2.99 8.67 -23.84
N VAL A 202 -2.49 9.15 -22.69
CA VAL A 202 -3.30 9.90 -21.71
C VAL A 202 -3.71 11.25 -22.28
N ARG A 203 -2.79 11.96 -22.92
CA ARG A 203 -3.07 13.25 -23.58
C ARG A 203 -4.14 13.12 -24.65
N ALA A 204 -4.06 12.08 -25.48
CA ALA A 204 -5.03 11.84 -26.56
C ALA A 204 -6.49 11.70 -26.05
N ARG A 205 -6.69 11.26 -24.81
CA ARG A 205 -8.03 11.18 -24.19
C ARG A 205 -8.63 12.58 -24.01
N GLY A 206 -7.82 13.55 -23.58
CA GLY A 206 -8.22 14.96 -23.50
C GLY A 206 -8.34 15.62 -24.88
N ASP A 207 -7.36 15.39 -25.78
CA ASP A 207 -7.32 15.96 -27.12
C ASP A 207 -8.55 15.60 -27.97
N TRP A 208 -9.19 14.43 -27.72
CA TRP A 208 -10.42 14.05 -28.40
C TRP A 208 -11.53 15.08 -28.24
N TRP A 209 -11.62 15.75 -27.08
CA TRP A 209 -12.60 16.79 -26.80
C TRP A 209 -12.32 18.11 -27.51
N SER A 210 -11.15 18.27 -28.12
CA SER A 210 -10.81 19.45 -28.94
C SER A 210 -11.48 19.42 -30.32
N THR A 211 -12.49 18.59 -30.52
CA THR A 211 -13.23 18.46 -31.77
C THR A 211 -14.22 19.60 -31.92
N SER A 212 -14.00 20.48 -32.91
CA SER A 212 -14.86 21.64 -33.16
C SER A 212 -16.13 21.32 -33.97
N ASN A 213 -16.23 20.14 -34.54
CA ASN A 213 -17.40 19.71 -35.30
C ASN A 213 -17.68 18.20 -35.12
N PHE A 214 -18.36 17.85 -34.05
CA PHE A 214 -18.84 16.53 -33.79
C PHE A 214 -20.36 16.49 -34.07
N TYR A 215 -20.73 15.93 -35.21
CA TYR A 215 -22.10 15.97 -35.70
C TYR A 215 -22.75 17.37 -35.72
N GLY A 216 -21.97 18.40 -36.05
CA GLY A 216 -22.41 19.79 -36.06
C GLY A 216 -22.34 20.51 -34.71
N VAL A 217 -21.77 19.88 -33.67
CA VAL A 217 -21.59 20.43 -32.32
C VAL A 217 -20.12 20.68 -32.04
N ASP A 218 -19.81 21.86 -31.49
CA ASP A 218 -18.45 22.18 -31.01
C ASP A 218 -18.28 21.66 -29.57
N LEU A 219 -17.32 20.73 -29.37
CA LEU A 219 -16.99 20.12 -28.08
C LEU A 219 -15.78 20.79 -27.42
N THR A 220 -15.12 21.75 -28.07
CA THR A 220 -13.89 22.37 -27.52
C THR A 220 -14.05 22.99 -26.13
N PRO A 221 -15.25 23.48 -25.68
CA PRO A 221 -15.41 23.95 -24.30
C PRO A 221 -15.16 22.91 -23.21
N PHE A 222 -15.16 21.61 -23.55
CA PHE A 222 -14.87 20.52 -22.60
C PHE A 222 -13.38 20.13 -22.55
N ALA A 223 -12.56 20.58 -23.50
CA ALA A 223 -11.18 20.11 -23.66
C ALA A 223 -10.30 20.31 -22.42
N GLU A 224 -10.35 21.51 -21.81
CA GLU A 224 -9.58 21.82 -20.60
C GLU A 224 -9.94 20.88 -19.43
N ALA A 225 -11.24 20.70 -19.19
CA ALA A 225 -11.71 19.81 -18.12
C ALA A 225 -11.34 18.35 -18.39
N ALA A 226 -11.39 17.90 -19.65
CA ALA A 226 -11.03 16.55 -20.06
C ALA A 226 -9.52 16.26 -19.89
N HIS A 227 -8.67 17.23 -20.20
CA HIS A 227 -7.24 17.13 -19.93
C HIS A 227 -6.95 17.05 -18.43
N ALA A 228 -7.54 17.94 -17.64
CA ALA A 228 -7.39 17.94 -16.19
C ALA A 228 -7.84 16.60 -15.57
N GLU A 229 -8.97 16.03 -16.04
CA GLU A 229 -9.46 14.73 -15.59
C GLU A 229 -8.51 13.58 -15.98
N ALA A 230 -8.02 13.56 -17.22
CA ALA A 230 -7.12 12.53 -17.72
C ALA A 230 -5.80 12.49 -16.93
N PHE A 231 -5.20 13.66 -16.64
CA PHE A 231 -3.95 13.77 -15.91
C PHE A 231 -4.11 13.71 -14.39
N ALA A 232 -5.32 13.88 -13.85
CA ALA A 232 -5.59 13.64 -12.44
C ALA A 232 -5.67 12.14 -12.08
N SER A 233 -5.69 11.25 -13.07
CA SER A 233 -5.83 9.80 -12.87
C SER A 233 -4.47 9.11 -12.89
N PRO A 234 -3.99 8.55 -11.75
CA PRO A 234 -2.80 7.70 -11.74
C PRO A 234 -2.97 6.49 -12.65
N VAL A 235 -1.88 6.04 -13.28
CA VAL A 235 -1.89 4.85 -14.13
C VAL A 235 -1.16 3.71 -13.42
N VAL A 236 -1.91 2.68 -13.03
CA VAL A 236 -1.39 1.47 -12.39
C VAL A 236 -1.02 0.43 -13.44
N GLY A 237 0.14 -0.15 -13.32
CA GLY A 237 0.63 -1.20 -14.21
C GLY A 237 2.14 -1.34 -14.12
N CYS A 238 2.65 -2.51 -14.45
CA CYS A 238 4.10 -2.71 -14.53
C CYS A 238 4.69 -1.85 -15.65
N PHE A 239 5.82 -1.24 -15.40
CA PHE A 239 6.58 -0.51 -16.42
C PHE A 239 8.05 -0.95 -16.42
N SER A 240 8.69 -0.80 -17.58
CA SER A 240 10.09 -1.19 -17.75
C SER A 240 11.03 -0.26 -16.96
N PRO A 241 12.09 -0.79 -16.33
CA PRO A 241 13.15 0.00 -15.71
C PRO A 241 13.73 1.11 -16.61
N VAL A 242 13.70 0.96 -17.92
CA VAL A 242 14.20 1.97 -18.88
C VAL A 242 13.45 3.31 -18.79
N HIS A 243 12.26 3.32 -18.23
CA HIS A 243 11.48 4.54 -18.00
C HIS A 243 11.95 5.33 -16.77
N VAL A 244 12.75 4.73 -15.88
CA VAL A 244 13.32 5.40 -14.70
C VAL A 244 14.52 6.22 -15.14
N VAL A 245 14.41 7.54 -15.05
CA VAL A 245 15.45 8.47 -15.49
C VAL A 245 16.73 8.28 -14.68
N GLY A 246 17.85 8.10 -15.36
CA GLY A 246 19.17 7.95 -14.73
C GLY A 246 19.46 6.57 -14.14
N ALA A 247 18.50 5.65 -14.13
CA ALA A 247 18.73 4.31 -13.62
C ALA A 247 19.50 3.43 -14.62
N ALA A 248 20.40 2.61 -14.09
CA ALA A 248 20.98 1.50 -14.84
C ALA A 248 19.91 0.42 -15.09
N ALA A 249 19.99 -0.27 -16.23
CA ALA A 249 18.99 -1.27 -16.60
C ALA A 249 18.89 -2.45 -15.63
N ASP A 250 19.97 -2.76 -14.93
CA ASP A 250 20.05 -3.79 -13.87
C ASP A 250 19.70 -3.26 -12.47
N GLY A 251 19.35 -1.98 -12.33
CA GLY A 251 19.03 -1.34 -11.07
C GLY A 251 20.23 -1.07 -10.14
N ALA A 252 21.46 -1.26 -10.60
CA ALA A 252 22.66 -1.15 -9.75
C ALA A 252 22.81 0.21 -9.05
N ASN A 253 22.23 1.27 -9.62
CA ASN A 253 22.26 2.62 -9.07
C ASN A 253 20.88 3.15 -8.64
N VAL A 254 19.89 2.28 -8.44
CA VAL A 254 18.50 2.69 -8.14
C VAL A 254 18.43 3.61 -6.92
N ASP A 255 19.27 3.37 -5.93
CA ASP A 255 19.29 4.17 -4.69
C ASP A 255 19.68 5.64 -4.90
N SER A 256 20.41 5.94 -5.97
CA SER A 256 20.83 7.31 -6.29
C SER A 256 19.79 8.11 -7.10
N VAL A 257 18.79 7.43 -7.68
CA VAL A 257 17.78 8.04 -8.58
C VAL A 257 16.36 7.97 -8.00
N VAL A 258 16.22 7.50 -6.76
CA VAL A 258 14.93 7.29 -6.08
C VAL A 258 14.86 8.09 -4.79
N CYS A 259 13.80 8.88 -4.65
CA CYS A 259 13.43 9.48 -3.37
C CYS A 259 12.58 8.50 -2.56
N ARG A 260 12.86 8.38 -1.26
CA ARG A 260 12.17 7.47 -0.35
C ARG A 260 11.51 8.20 0.81
N TYR A 261 10.34 7.75 1.18
CA TYR A 261 9.63 8.21 2.38
C TYR A 261 9.15 6.99 3.16
N SER A 262 9.66 6.82 4.38
CA SER A 262 9.36 5.65 5.21
C SER A 262 8.29 5.96 6.24
N ILE A 263 7.35 5.04 6.38
CA ILE A 263 6.27 5.02 7.35
C ILE A 263 6.58 3.87 8.32
N ASP A 264 6.91 4.18 9.56
CA ASP A 264 7.09 3.20 10.62
C ASP A 264 5.74 2.93 11.29
N PHE A 265 5.12 1.80 10.97
CA PHE A 265 3.82 1.40 11.51
C PHE A 265 3.83 1.19 13.03
N GLY A 266 5.00 0.94 13.62
CA GLY A 266 5.13 0.83 15.06
C GLY A 266 5.07 2.13 15.82
N THR A 267 5.26 3.29 15.16
CA THR A 267 5.37 4.60 15.83
C THR A 267 4.52 5.70 15.25
N ILE A 268 4.15 5.62 13.95
CA ILE A 268 3.36 6.66 13.28
C ILE A 268 2.03 6.89 13.99
N GLN A 269 1.62 8.16 14.07
CA GLN A 269 0.30 8.52 14.61
C GLN A 269 -0.73 8.59 13.48
N MET A 270 -2.00 8.44 13.83
CA MET A 270 -3.10 8.40 12.85
C MET A 270 -3.18 9.67 11.99
N ASP A 271 -3.06 10.84 12.61
CA ASP A 271 -3.09 12.13 11.93
C ASP A 271 -1.91 12.31 10.97
N GLN A 272 -0.72 11.79 11.34
CA GLN A 272 0.47 11.80 10.49
C GLN A 272 0.33 10.87 9.27
N LEU A 273 -0.46 9.78 9.39
CA LEU A 273 -0.75 8.91 8.25
C LEU A 273 -1.81 9.55 7.35
N GLN A 274 -2.77 10.28 7.90
CA GLN A 274 -3.87 10.88 7.15
C GLN A 274 -3.44 12.08 6.28
N ALA A 275 -2.38 12.78 6.67
CA ALA A 275 -1.78 13.84 5.86
C ALA A 275 -0.27 13.92 6.12
N PHE A 276 0.52 13.84 5.04
CA PHE A 276 1.99 13.91 5.13
C PHE A 276 2.62 14.47 3.87
N ASP A 277 3.83 15.02 4.03
CA ASP A 277 4.63 15.57 2.96
C ASP A 277 5.83 14.68 2.67
N VAL A 278 6.06 14.41 1.38
CA VAL A 278 7.21 13.66 0.88
C VAL A 278 8.14 14.63 0.18
N PRO A 279 9.30 14.97 0.74
CA PRO A 279 10.27 15.80 0.06
C PRO A 279 10.90 15.06 -1.11
N LEU A 280 11.05 15.74 -2.24
CA LEU A 280 11.65 15.20 -3.44
C LEU A 280 12.92 15.98 -3.80
N ALA A 281 13.99 15.23 -4.08
CA ALA A 281 15.26 15.79 -4.58
C ALA A 281 15.91 14.78 -5.51
N PHE A 282 15.88 15.06 -6.81
CA PHE A 282 16.55 14.26 -7.83
C PHE A 282 17.77 15.01 -8.31
N ASP A 283 18.95 14.49 -7.99
CA ASP A 283 20.21 15.12 -8.27
C ASP A 283 20.69 14.87 -9.69
N CYS A 284 21.41 15.84 -10.22
CA CYS A 284 22.20 15.85 -11.45
C CYS A 284 21.75 14.91 -12.57
N ILE A 285 20.95 15.43 -13.49
CA ILE A 285 20.63 14.74 -14.73
C ILE A 285 21.90 14.67 -15.60
N ASP A 286 22.35 13.48 -15.95
CA ASP A 286 23.58 13.26 -16.70
C ASP A 286 23.42 13.56 -18.20
N GLU A 287 22.23 13.36 -18.74
CA GLU A 287 21.92 13.63 -20.15
C GLU A 287 20.58 14.41 -20.25
N PRO A 288 20.39 15.19 -21.35
CA PRO A 288 19.12 15.85 -21.59
C PRO A 288 17.99 14.84 -21.67
N VAL A 289 16.89 15.10 -20.94
CA VAL A 289 15.73 14.20 -20.87
C VAL A 289 14.43 14.99 -20.72
N ILE A 290 13.34 14.41 -21.23
CA ILE A 290 11.99 14.89 -20.95
C ILE A 290 11.39 14.02 -19.86
N VAL A 291 11.03 14.63 -18.75
CA VAL A 291 10.34 13.98 -17.63
C VAL A 291 8.85 14.13 -17.81
N HIS A 292 8.15 13.01 -17.98
CA HIS A 292 6.71 12.98 -18.20
C HIS A 292 5.90 12.88 -16.90
N GLY A 293 6.58 12.59 -15.78
CA GLY A 293 5.94 12.44 -14.48
C GLY A 293 6.84 11.73 -13.46
N LEU A 294 6.22 11.08 -12.50
CA LEU A 294 6.90 10.27 -11.51
C LEU A 294 6.48 8.80 -11.67
N GLY A 295 7.46 7.90 -11.60
CA GLY A 295 7.27 6.48 -11.34
C GLY A 295 7.26 6.25 -9.84
N ALA A 296 6.31 5.48 -9.34
CA ALA A 296 6.14 5.26 -7.91
C ALA A 296 5.86 3.80 -7.59
N TRP A 297 6.42 3.32 -6.47
CA TRP A 297 6.22 1.98 -5.93
C TRP A 297 6.44 1.99 -4.42
N PHE A 298 6.41 0.82 -3.78
CA PHE A 298 6.73 0.72 -2.37
C PHE A 298 7.58 -0.50 -2.03
N ASP A 299 8.30 -0.38 -0.92
CA ASP A 299 9.06 -1.45 -0.31
C ASP A 299 8.53 -1.73 1.10
N LEU A 300 8.68 -2.95 1.60
CA LEU A 300 8.39 -3.33 2.98
C LEU A 300 9.64 -3.83 3.70
N SER A 301 9.75 -3.46 4.97
CA SER A 301 10.69 -4.08 5.91
C SER A 301 9.93 -4.71 7.07
N PHE A 302 10.32 -5.92 7.44
CA PHE A 302 9.78 -6.65 8.59
C PHE A 302 10.73 -6.65 9.78
N LEU A 303 11.90 -6.01 9.67
CA LEU A 303 12.86 -5.87 10.75
C LEU A 303 12.26 -5.01 11.88
N GLN A 304 12.36 -5.49 13.11
CA GLN A 304 11.79 -4.80 14.27
C GLN A 304 12.79 -3.86 14.93
N SER A 305 14.09 -4.15 14.80
CA SER A 305 15.21 -3.37 15.32
C SER A 305 16.48 -3.63 14.50
N ASP A 306 17.53 -2.86 14.77
CA ASP A 306 18.85 -3.11 14.16
C ASP A 306 19.44 -4.45 14.61
N ASP A 307 19.05 -4.95 15.76
CA ASP A 307 19.48 -6.28 16.27
C ASP A 307 19.00 -7.44 15.39
N ASP A 308 17.89 -7.24 14.65
CA ASP A 308 17.39 -8.26 13.72
C ASP A 308 18.29 -8.41 12.48
N LEU A 309 19.17 -7.44 12.20
CA LEU A 309 20.15 -7.53 11.10
C LEU A 309 21.21 -8.60 11.37
N ASP A 310 21.48 -8.91 12.62
CA ASP A 310 22.48 -9.93 13.02
C ASP A 310 21.94 -11.36 12.94
N VAL A 311 20.64 -11.53 12.67
CA VAL A 311 20.05 -12.86 12.49
C VAL A 311 20.49 -13.41 11.13
N PRO A 312 21.17 -14.59 11.06
CA PRO A 312 21.64 -15.14 9.80
C PRO A 312 20.50 -15.31 8.79
N GLY A 313 20.62 -14.67 7.62
CA GLY A 313 19.58 -14.67 6.59
C GLY A 313 18.49 -13.63 6.77
N ALA A 314 18.63 -12.68 7.72
CA ALA A 314 17.74 -11.51 7.79
C ALA A 314 17.71 -10.85 6.42
N LEU A 315 16.55 -10.89 5.76
CA LEU A 315 16.37 -10.21 4.49
C LEU A 315 16.38 -8.71 4.79
N GLN A 316 17.35 -8.02 4.23
CA GLN A 316 17.50 -6.58 4.41
C GLN A 316 16.26 -5.80 3.96
N ASN A 317 15.53 -6.33 2.95
CA ASN A 317 14.22 -5.84 2.52
C ASN A 317 13.39 -7.07 2.19
N ALA A 318 12.33 -7.28 2.90
CA ALA A 318 11.54 -8.49 2.74
C ALA A 318 10.70 -8.48 1.46
N MET A 319 10.25 -7.30 0.98
CA MET A 319 9.46 -7.20 -0.24
C MET A 319 9.65 -5.83 -0.92
N THR A 320 9.67 -5.84 -2.25
CA THR A 320 9.61 -4.62 -3.07
C THR A 320 8.64 -4.79 -4.22
N THR A 321 7.94 -3.73 -4.57
CA THR A 321 7.12 -3.65 -5.79
C THR A 321 7.81 -2.85 -6.90
N SER A 322 9.15 -2.68 -6.80
CA SER A 322 9.99 -1.94 -7.73
C SER A 322 9.92 -2.50 -9.16
N PRO A 323 10.05 -1.66 -10.20
CA PRO A 323 10.15 -2.11 -11.59
C PRO A 323 11.43 -2.91 -11.87
N PHE A 324 12.41 -2.91 -10.94
CA PHE A 324 13.66 -3.68 -11.02
C PHE A 324 13.56 -5.07 -10.37
N ALA A 325 12.40 -5.43 -9.83
CA ALA A 325 12.13 -6.69 -9.14
C ALA A 325 11.02 -7.49 -9.83
N PRO A 326 10.81 -8.76 -9.46
CA PRO A 326 9.67 -9.52 -9.96
C PRO A 326 8.35 -8.82 -9.66
N ALA A 327 7.43 -8.84 -10.63
CA ALA A 327 6.14 -8.18 -10.53
C ALA A 327 5.29 -8.75 -9.40
N THR A 328 4.52 -7.87 -8.75
CA THR A 328 3.49 -8.18 -7.77
C THR A 328 2.13 -7.75 -8.28
N HIS A 329 1.06 -8.21 -7.63
CA HIS A 329 -0.30 -7.81 -7.99
C HIS A 329 -0.58 -6.30 -7.78
N TRP A 330 0.21 -5.60 -6.97
CA TRP A 330 0.12 -4.12 -6.83
C TRP A 330 0.67 -3.36 -8.02
N ALA A 331 1.57 -3.99 -8.81
CA ALA A 331 2.30 -3.33 -9.89
C ALA A 331 3.02 -2.04 -9.41
N GLN A 332 3.19 -1.07 -10.30
CA GLN A 332 3.72 0.26 -10.00
C GLN A 332 2.69 1.32 -10.40
N VAL A 333 2.94 2.58 -10.01
CA VAL A 333 2.07 3.72 -10.31
C VAL A 333 2.85 4.76 -11.10
N ARG A 334 2.24 5.26 -12.17
CA ARG A 334 2.75 6.39 -12.95
C ARG A 334 1.87 7.61 -12.71
N LEU A 335 2.49 8.66 -12.19
CA LEU A 335 1.87 9.95 -11.85
C LEU A 335 2.31 10.95 -12.94
N LEU A 336 1.50 11.12 -13.97
CA LEU A 336 1.87 11.90 -15.15
C LEU A 336 1.61 13.40 -14.95
N LEU A 337 2.54 14.21 -15.45
CA LEU A 337 2.40 15.67 -15.54
C LEU A 337 1.71 16.03 -16.85
N GLU A 338 0.73 16.93 -16.82
CA GLU A 338 0.10 17.44 -18.03
C GLU A 338 1.13 18.16 -18.94
N GLU A 339 1.99 18.96 -18.32
CA GLU A 339 3.14 19.57 -18.98
C GLU A 339 4.45 18.91 -18.51
N PRO A 340 5.15 18.16 -19.36
CA PRO A 340 6.44 17.56 -19.04
C PRO A 340 7.51 18.59 -18.67
N LEU A 341 8.55 18.15 -17.95
CA LEU A 341 9.76 18.91 -17.66
C LEU A 341 10.85 18.55 -18.65
N ALA A 342 11.34 19.51 -19.41
CA ALA A 342 12.52 19.35 -20.25
C ALA A 342 13.75 19.72 -19.43
N LEU A 343 14.63 18.74 -19.20
CA LEU A 343 15.83 18.89 -18.38
C LEU A 343 17.09 18.80 -19.22
N ASN A 344 18.05 19.66 -18.94
CA ASN A 344 19.38 19.61 -19.50
C ASN A 344 20.36 18.96 -18.53
N ARG A 345 21.52 18.56 -19.04
CA ARG A 345 22.61 18.02 -18.24
C ARG A 345 22.97 18.95 -17.07
N GLY A 346 23.19 18.39 -15.90
CA GLY A 346 23.56 19.10 -14.68
C GLY A 346 22.40 19.78 -13.95
N GLN A 347 21.17 19.71 -14.48
CA GLN A 347 19.99 20.19 -13.79
C GLN A 347 19.51 19.15 -12.77
N ARG A 348 18.83 19.63 -11.74
CA ARG A 348 18.20 18.82 -10.71
C ARG A 348 16.73 19.19 -10.59
N VAL A 349 15.92 18.26 -10.10
CA VAL A 349 14.51 18.51 -9.78
C VAL A 349 14.33 18.44 -8.28
N LEU A 350 13.71 19.48 -7.72
CA LEU A 350 13.33 19.56 -6.31
C LEU A 350 11.82 19.69 -6.21
N GLY A 351 11.29 19.39 -5.03
CA GLY A 351 9.86 19.58 -4.77
C GLY A 351 9.35 18.77 -3.61
N SER A 352 8.04 18.61 -3.59
CA SER A 352 7.34 17.77 -2.61
C SER A 352 6.06 17.18 -3.17
N LEU A 353 5.64 16.08 -2.55
CA LEU A 353 4.28 15.55 -2.70
C LEU A 353 3.56 15.72 -1.37
N HIS A 354 2.36 16.28 -1.40
CA HIS A 354 1.46 16.31 -0.26
C HIS A 354 0.39 15.26 -0.44
N PHE A 355 0.38 14.28 0.47
CA PHE A 355 -0.64 13.24 0.56
C PHE A 355 -1.70 13.66 1.56
N CYS A 356 -2.96 13.58 1.19
CA CYS A 356 -4.08 13.86 2.08
C CYS A 356 -5.23 12.89 1.79
N ILE A 357 -5.81 12.32 2.84
CA ILE A 357 -6.96 11.40 2.70
C ILE A 357 -8.13 12.08 2.01
N ASN A 358 -8.95 11.26 1.35
CA ASN A 358 -10.20 11.68 0.73
C ASN A 358 -11.40 10.82 1.17
N GLU A 359 -12.60 11.21 0.77
CA GLU A 359 -13.87 10.53 1.08
C GLU A 359 -14.05 9.16 0.39
N HIS A 360 -13.10 8.75 -0.47
CA HIS A 360 -13.17 7.52 -1.25
C HIS A 360 -12.23 6.41 -0.73
N ARG A 361 -11.92 6.41 0.57
CA ARG A 361 -10.95 5.48 1.19
C ARG A 361 -9.59 5.52 0.49
N SER A 362 -9.12 6.70 0.13
CA SER A 362 -7.92 6.89 -0.67
C SER A 362 -7.25 8.22 -0.36
N TYR A 363 -6.31 8.61 -1.20
CA TYR A 363 -5.54 9.84 -1.06
C TYR A 363 -5.61 10.71 -2.31
N ASN A 364 -5.64 12.02 -2.10
CA ASN A 364 -5.23 12.99 -3.09
C ASN A 364 -3.74 13.24 -2.92
N ILE A 365 -3.00 13.30 -4.03
CA ILE A 365 -1.56 13.54 -4.07
C ILE A 365 -1.33 14.83 -4.83
N GLN A 366 -0.92 15.88 -4.13
CA GLN A 366 -0.58 17.17 -4.73
C GLN A 366 0.92 17.29 -4.89
N ALA A 367 1.40 17.60 -6.09
CA ALA A 367 2.81 17.80 -6.39
C ALA A 367 3.12 19.27 -6.60
N ASP A 368 4.32 19.64 -6.15
CA ASP A 368 4.99 20.89 -6.50
C ASP A 368 6.44 20.57 -6.87
N LEU A 369 6.76 20.55 -8.16
CA LEU A 369 8.05 20.19 -8.70
C LEU A 369 8.69 21.40 -9.39
N TYR A 370 9.97 21.62 -9.17
CA TYR A 370 10.68 22.74 -9.79
C TYR A 370 12.14 22.43 -10.10
N VAL A 371 12.64 23.13 -11.11
CA VAL A 371 14.07 23.12 -11.49
C VAL A 371 14.69 24.40 -10.98
N PRO A 372 15.60 24.36 -9.98
CA PRO A 372 16.24 25.55 -9.45
C PRO A 372 17.17 26.17 -10.47
N GLN A 373 17.31 27.49 -10.40
CA GLN A 373 18.26 28.27 -11.21
C GLN A 373 19.32 28.88 -10.33
N ALA A 374 20.58 28.64 -10.65
CA ALA A 374 21.70 29.13 -9.84
C ALA A 374 21.68 30.68 -9.72
N GLY A 375 21.73 31.17 -8.48
CA GLY A 375 21.78 32.61 -8.18
C GLY A 375 20.46 33.36 -8.30
N LEU A 376 19.35 32.69 -8.63
CA LEU A 376 18.02 33.29 -8.69
C LEU A 376 17.07 32.65 -7.67
N THR A 377 16.11 33.45 -7.18
CA THR A 377 15.05 33.00 -6.27
C THR A 377 13.94 32.26 -7.00
N GLU A 378 13.67 32.67 -8.26
CA GLU A 378 12.66 32.03 -9.10
C GLU A 378 13.23 30.79 -9.78
N PRO A 379 12.47 29.69 -9.83
CA PRO A 379 12.90 28.48 -10.52
C PRO A 379 12.86 28.68 -12.04
N LEU A 380 13.68 27.90 -12.76
CA LEU A 380 13.65 27.88 -14.22
C LEU A 380 12.32 27.33 -14.77
N TYR A 381 11.83 26.28 -14.12
CA TYR A 381 10.54 25.65 -14.41
C TYR A 381 9.88 25.24 -13.11
N ARG A 382 8.55 25.32 -13.06
CA ARG A 382 7.71 24.78 -11.99
C ARG A 382 6.52 24.06 -12.59
N ARG A 383 6.18 22.91 -11.99
CA ARG A 383 5.00 22.12 -12.34
C ARG A 383 4.26 21.75 -11.08
N THR A 384 2.96 21.96 -11.10
CA THR A 384 2.05 21.48 -10.07
C THR A 384 1.12 20.45 -10.68
N ALA A 385 0.74 19.44 -9.90
CA ALA A 385 -0.21 18.42 -10.30
C ALA A 385 -1.07 18.00 -9.11
N LEU A 386 -2.23 17.46 -9.39
CA LEU A 386 -3.11 16.85 -8.40
C LEU A 386 -3.58 15.50 -8.95
N TRP A 387 -3.15 14.43 -8.32
CA TRP A 387 -3.62 13.09 -8.64
C TRP A 387 -4.59 12.58 -7.58
N LYS A 388 -5.64 11.89 -8.03
CA LYS A 388 -6.64 11.26 -7.19
C LYS A 388 -6.43 9.75 -7.25
N LEU A 389 -5.86 9.17 -6.21
CA LEU A 389 -5.48 7.75 -6.20
C LEU A 389 -6.70 6.81 -6.29
N ASP A 390 -7.90 7.27 -5.92
CA ASP A 390 -9.17 6.57 -6.14
C ASP A 390 -9.66 6.58 -7.61
N LYS A 391 -9.10 7.44 -8.45
CA LYS A 391 -9.40 7.55 -9.89
C LYS A 391 -8.40 6.80 -10.76
N GLN A 392 -7.65 5.87 -10.20
CA GLN A 392 -6.63 5.12 -10.90
C GLN A 392 -7.18 4.40 -12.14
N THR A 393 -6.38 4.40 -13.21
CA THR A 393 -6.61 3.63 -14.43
C THR A 393 -5.54 2.55 -14.54
N TYR A 394 -5.80 1.52 -15.36
CA TYR A 394 -4.87 0.40 -15.49
C TYR A 394 -4.30 0.36 -16.90
N SER A 395 -3.00 0.10 -17.01
CA SER A 395 -2.34 -0.18 -18.28
C SER A 395 -1.72 -1.58 -18.23
N TRP A 396 -1.95 -2.32 -19.28
CA TRP A 396 -1.40 -3.66 -19.47
C TRP A 396 -0.30 -3.56 -20.53
N GLU A 397 0.92 -3.24 -20.09
CA GLU A 397 2.08 -3.42 -20.97
C GLU A 397 2.49 -4.89 -20.90
N THR A 398 2.55 -5.55 -22.05
CA THR A 398 3.28 -6.82 -22.18
C THR A 398 4.77 -6.49 -22.00
N LEU A 399 5.32 -6.86 -20.85
CA LEU A 399 6.76 -6.79 -20.57
C LEU A 399 7.53 -7.74 -21.48
#